data_b5eb36e30c8a8e66766da03d7e060862
#
_entry.id   b5eb36e30c8a8e66766da03d7e060862
#
_cell.length_a   1.000
_cell.length_b   1.000
_cell.length_c   1.000
_cell.angle_alpha   90.00
_cell.angle_beta   90.00
_cell.angle_gamma   90.00
#
_symmetry.space_group_name_H-M   'P 1'
#
loop_
_entity.id
_entity.type
_entity.pdbx_description
1 polymer ?
#
loop_
_entity_poly.entity_id
_entity_poly.type
_entity_poly.pdbx_seq_one_letter_code
_entity_poly.pdbx_strand_id
1 'polypeptide(L)'
;TIIYREEYENKGYTNAADALFDVPGIGVTNSLTNGSGGGFGNQSQLSVGQALANNFGLGSGRTLVLVNGRRFVGSTSPFGSGGSGNAVDINNIPSVMIDRVEIVNAGGSAVYGSDAIAGVINYVLRDDYEGAAMTLTYDDFAGLASDTSFQAVLGGNFADGKGNMVMNFQYEEIGTVFTREWDRYYD
;
A
#
# COMPACT_ATOMS: atom_id res chain seq x y z
N THR A 1 9.72 -8.50 -10.93
CA THR A 1 8.37 -9.09 -10.74
C THR A 1 7.34 -8.08 -11.20
N ILE A 2 6.29 -8.57 -11.85
CA ILE A 2 5.13 -7.76 -12.22
C ILE A 2 3.91 -8.52 -11.70
N ILE A 3 3.02 -7.81 -11.02
CA ILE A 3 1.73 -8.31 -10.53
C ILE A 3 0.67 -7.59 -11.34
N TYR A 4 -0.09 -8.33 -12.12
CA TYR A 4 -1.14 -7.77 -12.96
C TYR A 4 -2.47 -7.68 -12.20
N ARG A 5 -3.37 -6.84 -12.68
CA ARG A 5 -4.67 -6.62 -12.09
C ARG A 5 -5.50 -7.90 -11.92
N GLU A 6 -5.47 -8.78 -12.89
CA GLU A 6 -6.18 -10.07 -12.80
C GLU A 6 -5.74 -10.90 -11.59
N GLU A 7 -4.44 -10.86 -11.26
CA GLU A 7 -3.91 -11.51 -10.07
C GLU A 7 -4.39 -10.82 -8.80
N TYR A 8 -4.47 -9.49 -8.82
CA TYR A 8 -5.00 -8.68 -7.76
C TYR A 8 -6.44 -9.04 -7.41
N GLU A 9 -7.30 -9.11 -8.44
CA GLU A 9 -8.71 -9.44 -8.31
C GLU A 9 -8.93 -10.91 -7.89
N ASN A 10 -8.18 -11.85 -8.48
CA ASN A 10 -8.29 -13.27 -8.17
C ASN A 10 -7.88 -13.62 -6.72
N LYS A 11 -6.95 -12.86 -6.14
CA LYS A 11 -6.51 -13.05 -4.76
C LYS A 11 -7.35 -12.28 -3.75
N GLY A 12 -8.28 -11.44 -4.21
CA GLY A 12 -9.16 -10.65 -3.34
C GLY A 12 -8.44 -9.55 -2.57
N TYR A 13 -7.34 -9.01 -3.11
CA TYR A 13 -6.65 -7.89 -2.48
C TYR A 13 -7.51 -6.64 -2.45
N THR A 14 -7.69 -6.07 -1.28
CA THR A 14 -8.52 -4.88 -1.06
C THR A 14 -7.71 -3.61 -0.97
N ASN A 15 -6.43 -3.73 -0.60
CA ASN A 15 -5.51 -2.63 -0.37
C ASN A 15 -4.32 -2.72 -1.33
N ALA A 16 -3.74 -1.57 -1.70
CA ALA A 16 -2.56 -1.52 -2.57
C ALA A 16 -1.32 -2.21 -1.98
N ALA A 17 -1.26 -2.35 -0.66
CA ALA A 17 -0.17 -3.02 0.04
C ALA A 17 -0.29 -4.56 0.03
N ASP A 18 -1.50 -5.10 -0.12
CA ASP A 18 -1.76 -6.55 0.00
C ASP A 18 -0.94 -7.37 -0.99
N ALA A 19 -0.83 -6.89 -2.22
CA ALA A 19 -0.04 -7.55 -3.25
C ALA A 19 1.45 -7.70 -2.90
N LEU A 20 1.96 -6.84 -2.03
CA LEU A 20 3.37 -6.88 -1.63
C LEU A 20 3.67 -7.99 -0.64
N PHE A 21 2.68 -8.44 0.15
CA PHE A 21 2.87 -9.54 1.12
C PHE A 21 3.22 -10.87 0.45
N ASP A 22 2.76 -11.07 -0.78
CA ASP A 22 3.03 -12.30 -1.53
C ASP A 22 4.35 -12.27 -2.30
N VAL A 23 5.06 -11.14 -2.28
CA VAL A 23 6.34 -11.02 -2.99
C VAL A 23 7.50 -11.35 -2.05
N PRO A 24 8.28 -12.41 -2.34
CA PRO A 24 9.42 -12.76 -1.51
C PRO A 24 10.41 -11.61 -1.36
N GLY A 25 10.79 -11.33 -0.11
CA GLY A 25 11.75 -10.29 0.23
C GLY A 25 11.15 -8.89 0.39
N ILE A 26 9.86 -8.72 0.13
CA ILE A 26 9.17 -7.48 0.44
C ILE A 26 8.41 -7.65 1.75
N GLY A 27 8.75 -6.82 2.74
CA GLY A 27 7.95 -6.63 3.93
C GLY A 27 7.11 -5.37 3.77
N VAL A 28 5.91 -5.37 4.31
CA VAL A 28 5.13 -4.16 4.52
C VAL A 28 5.09 -3.91 6.01
N THR A 29 5.54 -2.74 6.41
CA THR A 29 5.41 -2.33 7.80
C THR A 29 3.99 -1.83 7.97
N ASN A 30 3.09 -2.73 8.31
CA ASN A 30 1.72 -2.34 8.65
C ASN A 30 1.67 -2.04 10.15
N SER A 31 1.55 -0.79 10.50
CA SER A 31 1.56 -0.39 11.91
C SER A 31 0.25 -0.67 12.62
N LEU A 32 -0.78 -1.12 11.90
CA LEU A 32 -2.04 -1.54 12.52
C LEU A 32 -1.91 -2.84 13.31
N THR A 33 -0.99 -3.73 12.89
CA THR A 33 -0.77 -5.02 13.55
C THR A 33 0.43 -5.03 14.49
N ASN A 34 1.28 -4.01 14.47
CA ASN A 34 2.51 -3.95 15.24
C ASN A 34 2.49 -2.89 16.33
N GLY A 35 1.51 -2.93 17.19
CA GLY A 35 1.51 -2.16 18.44
C GLY A 35 2.66 -2.50 19.40
N SER A 36 3.50 -3.47 19.07
CA SER A 36 4.70 -3.83 19.84
C SER A 36 5.72 -4.65 19.05
N GLY A 37 5.67 -4.61 17.73
CA GLY A 37 6.67 -5.24 16.89
C GLY A 37 8.02 -4.61 17.09
N GLY A 38 8.71 -5.11 18.08
CA GLY A 38 10.06 -4.73 18.38
C GLY A 38 10.94 -4.86 17.16
N GLY A 39 11.79 -3.96 17.04
CA GLY A 39 12.92 -4.07 16.17
C GLY A 39 12.99 -2.92 15.20
N PHE A 40 13.93 -2.12 15.51
CA PHE A 40 14.54 -1.04 14.74
C PHE A 40 13.88 0.33 14.89
N GLY A 41 13.95 0.82 16.12
CA GLY A 41 14.00 2.25 16.43
C GLY A 41 12.75 3.03 16.07
N ASN A 42 12.10 3.57 17.07
CA ASN A 42 11.17 4.75 17.09
C ASN A 42 10.29 5.10 15.86
N GLN A 43 10.25 4.28 14.83
CA GLN A 43 9.41 4.49 13.66
C GLN A 43 7.95 4.15 13.91
N SER A 44 7.68 3.32 14.91
CA SER A 44 6.35 2.80 15.22
C SER A 44 5.35 3.87 15.67
N GLN A 45 5.83 4.99 16.18
CA GLN A 45 4.93 6.05 16.65
C GLN A 45 4.53 7.06 15.57
N LEU A 46 5.32 7.15 14.48
CA LEU A 46 5.06 8.11 13.39
C LEU A 46 4.29 7.48 12.23
N SER A 47 4.12 6.16 12.23
CA SER A 47 3.54 5.40 11.12
C SER A 47 2.29 4.61 11.51
N VAL A 48 1.62 4.99 12.60
CA VAL A 48 0.36 4.36 12.99
C VAL A 48 -0.67 4.51 11.88
N GLY A 49 -1.24 3.41 11.41
CA GLY A 49 -2.19 3.38 10.32
C GLY A 49 -1.59 3.49 8.92
N GLN A 50 -0.27 3.57 8.78
CA GLN A 50 0.39 3.66 7.47
C GLN A 50 0.91 2.29 7.01
N ALA A 51 0.85 2.03 5.71
CA ALA A 51 1.47 0.89 5.06
C ALA A 51 2.74 1.35 4.33
N LEU A 52 3.90 0.98 4.85
CA LEU A 52 5.20 1.38 4.29
C LEU A 52 5.93 0.17 3.72
N ALA A 53 6.32 0.23 2.45
CA ALA A 53 7.12 -0.84 1.84
C ALA A 53 8.51 -0.91 2.46
N ASN A 54 8.98 -2.12 2.74
CA ASN A 54 10.27 -2.37 3.35
C ASN A 54 10.95 -3.59 2.71
N ASN A 55 11.62 -3.38 1.59
CA ASN A 55 12.30 -4.46 0.89
C ASN A 55 13.50 -4.96 1.70
N PHE A 56 13.56 -6.28 1.86
CA PHE A 56 14.61 -7.01 2.58
C PHE A 56 14.84 -6.53 4.02
N GLY A 57 13.87 -5.85 4.64
CA GLY A 57 14.04 -5.32 5.98
C GLY A 57 15.05 -4.17 6.10
N LEU A 58 15.47 -3.58 4.99
CA LEU A 58 16.50 -2.52 4.95
C LEU A 58 15.98 -1.14 5.39
N GLY A 59 14.68 -1.03 5.63
CA GLY A 59 14.00 0.21 6.04
C GLY A 59 13.21 0.85 4.91
N SER A 60 12.05 1.39 5.26
CA SER A 60 11.10 1.94 4.29
C SER A 60 11.63 3.18 3.54
N GLY A 61 12.56 3.92 4.11
CA GLY A 61 13.21 5.04 3.43
C GLY A 61 14.23 4.64 2.35
N ARG A 62 14.47 3.35 2.16
CA ARG A 62 15.36 2.80 1.12
C ARG A 62 14.62 2.04 0.03
N THR A 63 13.32 1.93 0.15
CA THR A 63 12.42 1.35 -0.86
C THR A 63 11.67 2.47 -1.55
N LEU A 64 11.99 2.72 -2.81
CA LEU A 64 11.35 3.80 -3.57
C LEU A 64 9.99 3.36 -4.08
N VAL A 65 8.96 4.15 -3.77
CA VAL A 65 7.62 3.97 -4.33
C VAL A 65 7.36 5.02 -5.41
N LEU A 66 6.95 4.55 -6.57
CA LEU A 66 6.56 5.36 -7.72
C LEU A 66 5.08 5.13 -8.05
N VAL A 67 4.45 6.16 -8.61
CA VAL A 67 3.14 6.06 -9.25
C VAL A 67 3.28 6.57 -10.69
N ASN A 68 2.95 5.72 -11.66
CA ASN A 68 3.14 5.99 -13.08
C ASN A 68 4.58 6.46 -13.42
N GLY A 69 5.58 5.83 -12.80
CA GLY A 69 6.99 6.14 -12.98
C GLY A 69 7.47 7.43 -12.31
N ARG A 70 6.62 8.11 -11.56
CA ARG A 70 6.94 9.35 -10.85
C ARG A 70 7.02 9.11 -9.34
N ARG A 71 7.92 9.80 -8.66
CA ARG A 71 8.00 9.76 -7.19
C ARG A 71 6.68 10.20 -6.58
N PHE A 72 6.17 9.38 -5.68
CA PHE A 72 5.01 9.75 -4.87
C PHE A 72 5.44 10.57 -3.65
N VAL A 73 4.52 11.33 -3.08
CA VAL A 73 4.83 12.17 -1.92
C VAL A 73 5.08 11.30 -0.70
N GLY A 74 6.16 11.57 0.02
CA GLY A 74 6.45 10.89 1.27
C GLY A 74 5.50 11.34 2.38
N SER A 75 5.04 10.39 3.16
CA SER A 75 4.16 10.62 4.32
C SER A 75 4.93 10.84 5.62
N THR A 76 6.24 10.53 5.61
CA THR A 76 7.10 10.68 6.79
C THR A 76 8.02 11.88 6.64
N SER A 77 8.32 12.55 7.78
CA SER A 77 9.27 13.67 7.78
C SER A 77 10.68 13.18 7.41
N PRO A 78 11.38 13.83 6.47
CA PRO A 78 12.76 13.51 6.13
C PRO A 78 13.74 13.72 7.29
N PHE A 79 13.34 14.50 8.31
CA PHE A 79 14.14 14.84 9.49
C PHE A 79 13.67 14.14 10.77
N GLY A 80 12.74 13.19 10.68
CA GLY A 80 12.26 12.44 11.85
C GLY A 80 13.33 11.53 12.44
N SER A 81 13.27 11.33 13.74
CA SER A 81 14.16 10.41 14.48
C SER A 81 13.98 8.99 13.95
N GLY A 82 14.89 8.52 13.12
CA GLY A 82 14.83 7.15 12.61
C GLY A 82 15.17 6.99 11.13
N GLY A 83 15.43 8.07 10.41
CA GLY A 83 15.99 7.99 9.06
C GLY A 83 15.08 7.40 7.98
N SER A 84 13.78 7.39 8.21
CA SER A 84 12.80 6.92 7.20
C SER A 84 12.37 8.01 6.23
N GLY A 85 13.16 9.08 6.14
CA GLY A 85 12.84 10.18 5.26
C GLY A 85 12.35 9.70 3.90
N ASN A 86 11.19 10.16 3.49
CA ASN A 86 10.59 9.88 2.20
C ASN A 86 9.87 8.52 2.05
N ALA A 87 9.54 7.84 3.15
CA ALA A 87 8.69 6.66 3.05
C ALA A 87 7.28 7.05 2.60
N VAL A 88 6.75 6.30 1.65
CA VAL A 88 5.42 6.53 1.07
C VAL A 88 4.42 5.63 1.78
N ASP A 89 3.32 6.23 2.20
CA ASP A 89 2.16 5.48 2.65
C ASP A 89 1.37 4.95 1.45
N ILE A 90 1.44 3.65 1.26
CA ILE A 90 0.83 2.94 0.14
C ILE A 90 -0.71 2.99 0.22
N ASN A 91 -1.28 3.13 1.42
CA ASN A 91 -2.73 3.28 1.59
C ASN A 91 -3.32 4.48 0.83
N ASN A 92 -2.48 5.47 0.51
CA ASN A 92 -2.91 6.61 -0.32
C ASN A 92 -3.04 6.28 -1.82
N ILE A 93 -2.67 5.06 -2.24
CA ILE A 93 -2.78 4.62 -3.62
C ILE A 93 -4.07 3.81 -3.77
N PRO A 94 -5.08 4.31 -4.52
CA PRO A 94 -6.35 3.61 -4.66
C PRO A 94 -6.18 2.27 -5.37
N SER A 95 -6.44 1.17 -4.69
CA SER A 95 -6.27 -0.19 -5.24
C SER A 95 -7.12 -0.43 -6.48
N VAL A 96 -8.32 0.14 -6.53
CA VAL A 96 -9.24 0.04 -7.67
C VAL A 96 -8.67 0.67 -8.96
N MET A 97 -7.73 1.61 -8.82
CA MET A 97 -7.08 2.29 -9.94
C MET A 97 -5.84 1.57 -10.46
N ILE A 98 -5.32 0.58 -9.72
CA ILE A 98 -4.09 -0.13 -10.10
C ILE A 98 -4.34 -1.03 -11.30
N ASP A 99 -3.56 -0.84 -12.36
CA ASP A 99 -3.46 -1.73 -13.50
C ASP A 99 -2.47 -2.86 -13.25
N ARG A 100 -1.30 -2.52 -12.74
CA ARG A 100 -0.25 -3.46 -12.36
C ARG A 100 0.73 -2.85 -11.37
N VAL A 101 1.44 -3.73 -10.67
CA VAL A 101 2.55 -3.35 -9.78
C VAL A 101 3.85 -3.92 -10.33
N GLU A 102 4.81 -3.06 -10.63
CA GLU A 102 6.12 -3.41 -11.14
C GLU A 102 7.16 -3.31 -10.04
N ILE A 103 7.91 -4.39 -9.79
CA ILE A 103 8.83 -4.49 -8.66
C ILE A 103 10.22 -4.81 -9.18
N VAL A 104 11.18 -3.95 -8.84
CA VAL A 104 12.61 -4.13 -9.07
C VAL A 104 13.29 -4.29 -7.72
N ASN A 105 13.73 -5.50 -7.41
CA ASN A 105 14.24 -5.88 -6.10
C ASN A 105 15.66 -5.36 -5.79
N ALA A 106 16.42 -4.92 -6.76
CA ALA A 106 17.75 -4.37 -6.54
C ALA A 106 18.19 -3.52 -7.74
N GLY A 107 19.17 -2.62 -7.53
CA GLY A 107 19.80 -1.90 -8.62
C GLY A 107 19.11 -0.62 -9.08
N GLY A 108 18.06 -0.18 -8.42
CA GLY A 108 17.35 1.07 -8.73
C GLY A 108 18.17 2.33 -8.41
N SER A 109 19.14 2.22 -7.51
CA SER A 109 19.87 3.38 -6.98
C SER A 109 20.70 4.14 -8.02
N ALA A 110 21.19 3.46 -9.05
CA ALA A 110 21.95 4.09 -10.14
C ALA A 110 21.11 5.09 -10.96
N VAL A 111 19.79 4.85 -11.02
CA VAL A 111 18.84 5.69 -11.77
C VAL A 111 18.09 6.64 -10.85
N TYR A 112 17.67 6.14 -9.68
CA TYR A 112 16.75 6.84 -8.80
C TYR A 112 17.40 7.41 -7.54
N GLY A 113 18.65 7.09 -7.26
CA GLY A 113 19.37 7.59 -6.08
C GLY A 113 19.23 6.71 -4.85
N SER A 114 19.59 7.28 -3.68
CA SER A 114 19.71 6.56 -2.40
C SER A 114 18.44 5.92 -1.88
N ASP A 115 17.29 6.46 -2.26
CA ASP A 115 15.98 5.96 -1.80
C ASP A 115 15.62 4.62 -2.44
N ALA A 116 16.31 4.24 -3.51
CA ALA A 116 16.07 3.01 -4.26
C ALA A 116 17.15 1.92 -4.03
N ILE A 117 17.89 2.00 -2.92
CA ILE A 117 18.93 1.02 -2.58
C ILE A 117 18.33 -0.36 -2.37
N ALA A 118 17.21 -0.45 -1.68
CA ALA A 118 16.52 -1.72 -1.42
C ALA A 118 15.63 -2.16 -2.60
N GLY A 119 15.33 -1.27 -3.52
CA GLY A 119 14.52 -1.55 -4.69
C GLY A 119 13.53 -0.46 -5.02
N VAL A 120 12.75 -0.71 -6.08
CA VAL A 120 11.72 0.21 -6.59
C VAL A 120 10.41 -0.56 -6.75
N ILE A 121 9.32 0.04 -6.29
CA ILE A 121 7.97 -0.43 -6.49
C ILE A 121 7.22 0.64 -7.27
N ASN A 122 6.77 0.32 -8.47
CA ASN A 122 6.04 1.24 -9.33
C ASN A 122 4.60 0.78 -9.49
N TYR A 123 3.66 1.56 -8.98
CA TYR A 123 2.24 1.37 -9.18
C TYR A 123 1.82 2.05 -10.47
N VAL A 124 1.45 1.27 -11.47
CA VAL A 124 0.91 1.77 -12.74
C VAL A 124 -0.60 1.82 -12.62
N LEU A 125 -1.15 3.02 -12.76
CA LEU A 125 -2.58 3.24 -12.69
C LEU A 125 -3.21 3.11 -14.07
N ARG A 126 -4.49 2.78 -14.11
CA ARG A 126 -5.30 2.77 -15.32
C ARG A 126 -5.39 4.17 -15.92
N ASP A 127 -5.19 4.28 -17.19
CA ASP A 127 -5.19 5.55 -17.95
C ASP A 127 -6.31 5.65 -18.98
N ASP A 128 -7.05 4.55 -19.24
CA ASP A 128 -8.11 4.46 -20.23
C ASP A 128 -9.40 3.80 -19.70
N TYR A 129 -9.64 3.89 -18.38
CA TYR A 129 -10.79 3.24 -17.78
C TYR A 129 -12.10 3.87 -18.25
N GLU A 130 -13.02 3.03 -18.75
CA GLU A 130 -14.37 3.40 -19.14
C GLU A 130 -15.39 2.50 -18.43
N GLY A 131 -16.33 3.13 -17.73
CA GLY A 131 -17.36 2.43 -17.00
C GLY A 131 -17.48 2.86 -15.55
N ALA A 132 -18.21 2.05 -14.78
CA ALA A 132 -18.41 2.22 -13.35
C ALA A 132 -18.23 0.87 -12.65
N ALA A 133 -17.48 0.87 -11.55
CA ALA A 133 -17.40 -0.29 -10.67
C ALA A 133 -17.52 0.16 -9.21
N MET A 134 -18.09 -0.71 -8.39
CA MET A 134 -18.26 -0.48 -6.97
C MET A 134 -17.99 -1.77 -6.23
N THR A 135 -17.21 -1.70 -5.17
CA THR A 135 -16.87 -2.82 -4.30
C THR A 135 -17.21 -2.46 -2.86
N LEU A 136 -17.87 -3.35 -2.18
CA LEU A 136 -18.13 -3.29 -0.75
C LEU A 136 -17.53 -4.55 -0.12
N THR A 137 -16.65 -4.37 0.84
CA THR A 137 -16.02 -5.47 1.59
C THR A 137 -16.38 -5.34 3.06
N TYR A 138 -16.72 -6.47 3.67
CA TYR A 138 -16.94 -6.57 5.09
C TYR A 138 -16.22 -7.81 5.62
N ASP A 139 -15.30 -7.60 6.54
CA ASP A 139 -14.52 -8.65 7.18
C ASP A 139 -14.83 -8.64 8.68
N ASP A 140 -15.18 -9.81 9.22
CA ASP A 140 -15.45 -9.99 10.66
C ASP A 140 -14.36 -10.89 11.28
N PHE A 141 -13.72 -10.37 12.31
CA PHE A 141 -12.67 -11.07 13.06
C PHE A 141 -13.26 -11.75 14.30
N ALA A 142 -14.01 -12.81 14.06
CA ALA A 142 -14.63 -13.63 15.12
C ALA A 142 -15.47 -12.83 16.14
N GLY A 143 -16.12 -11.76 15.71
CA GLY A 143 -16.92 -10.88 16.54
C GLY A 143 -16.13 -9.94 17.45
N LEU A 144 -14.79 -9.92 17.34
CA LEU A 144 -13.94 -9.04 18.13
C LEU A 144 -13.76 -7.66 17.48
N ALA A 145 -13.71 -7.63 16.17
CA ALA A 145 -13.65 -6.41 15.36
C ALA A 145 -14.21 -6.68 13.98
N SER A 146 -14.56 -5.64 13.26
CA SER A 146 -14.96 -5.74 11.86
C SER A 146 -14.32 -4.64 11.05
N ASP A 147 -13.90 -4.96 9.84
CA ASP A 147 -13.42 -4.01 8.86
C ASP A 147 -14.51 -3.81 7.80
N THR A 148 -14.71 -2.58 7.39
CA THR A 148 -15.64 -2.24 6.32
C THR A 148 -14.94 -1.35 5.33
N SER A 149 -14.94 -1.74 4.05
CA SER A 149 -14.43 -0.90 3.00
C SER A 149 -15.46 -0.69 1.89
N PHE A 150 -15.49 0.51 1.36
CA PHE A 150 -16.26 0.89 0.19
C PHE A 150 -15.36 1.56 -0.81
N GLN A 151 -15.36 1.06 -2.04
CA GLN A 151 -14.59 1.62 -3.15
C GLN A 151 -15.51 1.80 -4.34
N ALA A 152 -15.39 2.93 -5.02
CA ALA A 152 -16.10 3.22 -6.25
C ALA A 152 -15.17 3.87 -7.27
N VAL A 153 -15.29 3.47 -8.52
CA VAL A 153 -14.57 4.07 -9.64
C VAL A 153 -15.54 4.38 -10.77
N LEU A 154 -15.39 5.56 -11.33
CA LEU A 154 -16.13 6.03 -12.50
C LEU A 154 -15.11 6.53 -13.52
N GLY A 155 -15.23 6.11 -14.76
CA GLY A 155 -14.36 6.58 -15.82
C GLY A 155 -15.09 6.72 -17.15
N GLY A 156 -14.61 7.63 -17.96
CA GLY A 156 -15.18 7.87 -19.28
C GLY A 156 -14.21 8.58 -20.20
N ASN A 157 -14.33 8.23 -21.49
CA ASN A 157 -13.61 8.85 -22.57
C ASN A 157 -14.37 10.07 -23.09
N PHE A 158 -13.65 11.09 -23.47
CA PHE A 158 -14.21 12.32 -24.06
C PHE A 158 -13.39 12.75 -25.27
N ALA A 159 -13.95 13.69 -26.05
CA ALA A 159 -13.32 14.25 -27.26
C ALA A 159 -12.88 13.17 -28.27
N ASP A 160 -13.79 12.22 -28.58
CA ASP A 160 -13.54 11.10 -29.52
C ASP A 160 -12.30 10.26 -29.13
N GLY A 161 -12.16 9.95 -27.85
CA GLY A 161 -11.05 9.13 -27.32
C GLY A 161 -9.73 9.88 -27.13
N LYS A 162 -9.72 11.20 -27.27
CA LYS A 162 -8.52 12.02 -27.06
C LYS A 162 -8.21 12.30 -25.58
N GLY A 163 -9.17 12.05 -24.71
CA GLY A 163 -9.01 12.23 -23.27
C GLY A 163 -9.80 11.18 -22.51
N ASN A 164 -9.29 10.81 -21.36
CA ASN A 164 -9.95 9.96 -20.38
C ASN A 164 -10.00 10.70 -19.02
N MET A 165 -11.09 10.54 -18.31
CA MET A 165 -11.24 11.04 -16.95
C MET A 165 -11.66 9.91 -16.06
N VAL A 166 -10.91 9.65 -15.00
CA VAL A 166 -11.24 8.66 -14.00
C VAL A 166 -11.37 9.33 -12.64
N MET A 167 -12.43 9.00 -11.93
CA MET A 167 -12.69 9.44 -10.56
C MET A 167 -12.81 8.21 -9.68
N ASN A 168 -12.13 8.21 -8.55
CA ASN A 168 -12.31 7.19 -7.54
C ASN A 168 -12.76 7.79 -6.21
N PHE A 169 -13.51 7.00 -5.46
CA PHE A 169 -13.85 7.25 -4.07
C PHE A 169 -13.52 6.00 -3.26
N GLN A 170 -12.85 6.19 -2.13
CA GLN A 170 -12.53 5.11 -1.21
C GLN A 170 -12.86 5.56 0.21
N TYR A 171 -13.53 4.68 0.95
CA TYR A 171 -13.76 4.78 2.37
C TYR A 171 -13.38 3.46 3.01
N GLU A 172 -12.65 3.51 4.11
CA GLU A 172 -12.22 2.34 4.87
C GLU A 172 -12.36 2.63 6.36
N GLU A 173 -12.99 1.70 7.07
CA GLU A 173 -13.09 1.71 8.52
C GLU A 173 -12.52 0.40 9.04
N ILE A 174 -11.50 0.50 9.87
CA ILE A 174 -10.77 -0.65 10.41
C ILE A 174 -11.06 -0.77 11.89
N GLY A 175 -11.61 -1.90 12.29
CA GLY A 175 -11.91 -2.23 13.68
C GLY A 175 -10.64 -2.51 14.48
N THR A 176 -10.65 -2.16 15.75
CA THR A 176 -9.52 -2.38 16.65
C THR A 176 -9.78 -3.60 17.52
N VAL A 177 -8.88 -4.58 17.46
CA VAL A 177 -8.85 -5.73 18.39
C VAL A 177 -7.87 -5.43 19.51
N PHE A 178 -8.35 -5.46 20.74
CA PHE A 178 -7.46 -5.38 21.89
C PHE A 178 -6.98 -6.77 22.29
N THR A 179 -5.68 -6.93 22.56
CA THR A 179 -5.07 -8.20 22.98
C THR A 179 -5.74 -8.81 24.21
N ARG A 180 -6.27 -7.99 25.08
CA ARG A 180 -7.02 -8.43 26.29
C ARG A 180 -8.34 -9.15 25.98
N GLU A 181 -8.86 -9.01 24.77
CA GLU A 181 -10.10 -9.62 24.31
C GLU A 181 -9.86 -10.95 23.58
N TRP A 182 -8.59 -11.35 23.47
CA TRP A 182 -8.20 -12.57 22.81
C TRP A 182 -7.86 -13.64 23.85
N ASP A 183 -8.79 -14.55 24.09
CA ASP A 183 -8.66 -15.63 25.10
C ASP A 183 -7.38 -16.47 24.97
N ARG A 184 -6.76 -16.53 23.79
CA ARG A 184 -5.51 -17.28 23.57
C ARG A 184 -4.28 -16.72 24.27
N TYR A 185 -4.34 -15.52 24.80
CA TYR A 185 -3.19 -14.90 25.50
C TYR A 185 -3.25 -15.07 27.02
N TYR A 186 -4.32 -15.67 27.54
CA TYR A 186 -4.56 -15.82 28.99
C TYR A 186 -4.62 -17.27 29.46
N ASP A 187 -4.50 -18.26 28.55
CA ASP A 187 -4.30 -19.69 28.82
C ASP A 187 -2.81 -20.07 28.64
#